data_1cd765079a5de3623120eeb1ae619ef2
#
_entry.id   1cd765079a5de3623120eeb1ae619ef2
#
_cell.length_a   1.000
_cell.length_b   1.000
_cell.length_c   1.000
_cell.angle_alpha   90.00
_cell.angle_beta   90.00
_cell.angle_gamma   90.00
#
_symmetry.space_group_name_H-M   'P 1'
#
loop_
_entity.id
_entity.type
_entity.pdbx_description
1 polymer ?
#
loop_
_entity_poly.entity_id
_entity_poly.type
_entity_poly.pdbx_seq_one_letter_code
_entity_poly.pdbx_strand_id
1 'polypeptide(L)'
;MKKQKIRFYAALLCSSMVLSLVSTPVSAAETGQLTDPQTSTEGPGSPESASGNEAAAMLNGLYAALPVANGVKEVATAEELAAALENNANDTVKLTADITINTTLTISRTVTLDLNGNVLKMTGSDSVIKVESGGDLTIQDSNTPTTQHKFNPHCKYLTWYIDMWELDNGGSEIVSGGVITGGGGDQSDGGGVLVAGGTLTMTGGSIVGCSARSQGGGVYLGKDSDTGKSGTFIMTGGSIIGCAAQLGSGVYVATGCTFTMATGSNIHNCIANNEGGGVKNHGTFQMDGGTISACTTVAFGGGGVCNNGTFIMSEGMIKGCTSPDGQYASGGGVRNSNQFTMTGGTICDPDNENDASHVYNTSSQETTLTISGNAKIYTNVTNVGILNADGGGIAGTMTNDTNRYGTGTITGSEGAADSTEFQGKVTNNGTIRKGTFTSEVINESSGTINGGTFTGTVENKDGTISGGDFSKATLNGMLVITFEPNNGEPVITREVNWSKDGVALTAPDPVPTKEGHSLDGWYYDNNGTETKWNFDTDTVKCTMTLKAKWELSTYSVTLQTDG
;
A
#
# COMPACT_ATOMS: atom_id res chain seq x y z
N MET A 1 -20.44 39.88 8.32
CA MET A 1 -20.00 38.49 8.12
C MET A 1 -18.85 38.49 7.11
N LYS A 2 -17.62 38.41 7.60
CA LYS A 2 -16.40 38.45 6.77
C LYS A 2 -16.04 37.02 6.39
N LYS A 3 -16.02 36.71 5.10
CA LYS A 3 -15.47 35.43 4.56
C LYS A 3 -13.95 35.50 4.69
N GLN A 4 -13.36 34.70 5.55
CA GLN A 4 -11.92 34.44 5.56
C GLN A 4 -11.57 33.55 4.39
N LYS A 5 -10.76 34.06 3.47
CA LYS A 5 -10.08 33.28 2.44
C LYS A 5 -8.88 32.58 3.09
N ILE A 6 -8.92 31.29 3.18
CA ILE A 6 -7.75 30.47 3.53
C ILE A 6 -6.90 30.37 2.26
N ARG A 7 -5.75 31.02 2.26
CA ARG A 7 -4.72 30.86 1.23
C ARG A 7 -3.75 29.77 1.72
N PHE A 8 -3.76 28.65 1.05
CA PHE A 8 -2.67 27.68 1.16
C PHE A 8 -1.49 28.18 0.33
N TYR A 9 -0.39 28.49 0.99
CA TYR A 9 0.90 28.65 0.34
C TYR A 9 1.57 27.27 0.30
N ALA A 10 1.60 26.65 -0.87
CA ALA A 10 2.56 25.61 -1.15
C ALA A 10 3.90 26.30 -1.43
N ALA A 11 4.85 26.16 -0.51
CA ALA A 11 6.20 26.65 -0.71
C ALA A 11 6.93 25.68 -1.65
N LEU A 12 7.12 26.13 -2.89
CA LEU A 12 7.94 25.47 -3.89
C LEU A 12 9.42 25.76 -3.58
N LEU A 13 10.17 24.76 -3.17
CA LEU A 13 11.63 24.78 -3.19
C LEU A 13 12.09 23.65 -4.12
N CYS A 14 12.14 23.95 -5.41
CA CYS A 14 12.92 23.19 -6.37
C CYS A 14 14.36 23.67 -6.34
N SER A 15 15.26 22.94 -5.70
CA SER A 15 16.69 23.08 -5.94
C SER A 15 17.12 22.03 -6.96
N SER A 16 17.45 22.50 -8.14
CA SER A 16 18.07 21.75 -9.22
C SER A 16 19.48 21.29 -8.78
N MET A 17 19.66 19.98 -8.58
CA MET A 17 20.99 19.36 -8.60
C MET A 17 21.13 18.56 -9.89
N VAL A 18 21.90 19.13 -10.81
CA VAL A 18 22.47 18.43 -11.97
C VAL A 18 23.65 17.61 -11.44
N LEU A 19 23.50 16.29 -11.41
CA LEU A 19 24.61 15.37 -11.16
C LEU A 19 25.07 14.79 -12.51
N SER A 20 26.22 15.24 -12.97
CA SER A 20 26.91 14.71 -14.15
C SER A 20 27.53 13.35 -13.78
N LEU A 21 27.03 12.28 -14.37
CA LEU A 21 27.67 10.96 -14.35
C LEU A 21 28.72 10.88 -15.47
N VAL A 22 29.96 10.82 -15.07
CA VAL A 22 31.11 10.51 -15.91
C VAL A 22 31.12 8.99 -16.13
N SER A 23 30.94 8.55 -17.36
CA SER A 23 31.12 7.17 -17.79
C SER A 23 32.60 6.87 -17.99
N THR A 24 33.14 5.89 -17.26
CA THR A 24 34.41 5.27 -17.59
C THR A 24 34.19 3.93 -18.29
N PRO A 25 34.90 3.62 -19.37
CA PRO A 25 34.75 2.35 -20.07
C PRO A 25 35.55 1.25 -19.36
N VAL A 26 34.92 0.08 -19.17
CA VAL A 26 35.62 -1.13 -18.74
C VAL A 26 35.98 -1.95 -19.98
N SER A 27 37.27 -2.21 -20.10
CA SER A 27 37.95 -3.00 -21.12
C SER A 27 37.64 -4.50 -20.98
N ALA A 28 37.45 -5.17 -22.09
CA ALA A 28 37.34 -6.62 -22.23
C ALA A 28 38.73 -7.28 -22.29
N ALA A 29 38.88 -8.42 -21.63
CA ALA A 29 39.74 -9.58 -21.89
C ALA A 29 39.59 -10.53 -20.69
N GLU A 30 39.55 -11.85 -20.74
CA GLU A 30 40.07 -12.83 -21.67
C GLU A 30 39.39 -14.20 -21.43
N THR A 31 39.45 -15.01 -22.42
CA THR A 31 39.01 -16.40 -22.59
C THR A 31 39.72 -17.41 -21.69
N GLY A 32 39.02 -18.49 -21.29
CA GLY A 32 39.59 -19.67 -20.65
C GLY A 32 38.64 -20.85 -20.52
N GLN A 33 38.62 -21.66 -21.53
CA GLN A 33 38.44 -23.11 -21.74
C GLN A 33 37.79 -24.02 -20.69
N LEU A 34 36.87 -24.81 -21.25
CA LEU A 34 36.22 -26.07 -20.85
C LEU A 34 37.10 -27.16 -20.23
N THR A 35 36.54 -27.90 -19.25
CA THR A 35 36.59 -29.36 -19.21
C THR A 35 35.41 -29.94 -18.40
N ASP A 36 34.68 -30.84 -19.00
CA ASP A 36 33.74 -31.83 -18.48
C ASP A 36 34.52 -33.15 -18.30
N PRO A 37 34.01 -34.28 -17.78
CA PRO A 37 32.75 -34.63 -17.11
C PRO A 37 32.93 -35.58 -15.87
N GLN A 38 31.88 -35.92 -15.14
CA GLN A 38 31.38 -37.30 -14.88
C GLN A 38 30.44 -37.46 -13.66
N THR A 39 29.26 -37.90 -13.95
CA THR A 39 28.39 -39.01 -13.50
C THR A 39 28.19 -39.36 -12.03
N SER A 40 26.91 -39.51 -11.73
CA SER A 40 26.14 -40.53 -10.99
C SER A 40 25.63 -40.06 -9.62
N THR A 41 24.42 -40.29 -9.14
CA THR A 41 23.42 -41.35 -9.17
C THR A 41 22.15 -40.88 -8.45
N GLU A 42 21.03 -41.46 -8.85
CA GLU A 42 19.65 -41.16 -8.40
C GLU A 42 19.34 -41.49 -6.94
N GLY A 43 18.32 -40.76 -6.39
CA GLY A 43 17.53 -41.14 -5.23
C GLY A 43 16.37 -40.16 -5.03
N PRO A 44 15.11 -40.62 -4.75
CA PRO A 44 13.92 -39.81 -4.93
C PRO A 44 13.62 -38.91 -3.73
N GLY A 45 13.41 -37.63 -3.99
CA GLY A 45 13.03 -36.63 -3.01
C GLY A 45 11.64 -36.02 -3.29
N SER A 46 10.98 -35.64 -2.24
CA SER A 46 9.65 -35.05 -2.13
C SER A 46 9.52 -33.70 -2.88
N PRO A 47 8.31 -33.23 -3.20
CA PRO A 47 8.11 -32.05 -4.02
C PRO A 47 8.45 -30.77 -3.28
N GLU A 48 9.41 -30.03 -3.80
CA GLU A 48 9.73 -28.69 -3.38
C GLU A 48 8.69 -27.70 -3.91
N SER A 49 8.34 -26.75 -3.05
CA SER A 49 7.53 -25.59 -3.33
C SER A 49 8.17 -24.76 -4.44
N ALA A 50 7.40 -24.45 -5.47
CA ALA A 50 7.82 -23.57 -6.55
C ALA A 50 8.20 -22.18 -6.01
N SER A 51 9.50 -21.87 -6.05
CA SER A 51 10.04 -20.57 -5.68
C SER A 51 9.78 -19.55 -6.79
N GLY A 52 9.63 -18.28 -6.42
CA GLY A 52 9.27 -17.14 -7.28
C GLY A 52 10.16 -16.85 -8.50
N ASN A 53 11.07 -17.75 -8.87
CA ASN A 53 11.92 -17.62 -10.05
C ASN A 53 11.23 -18.05 -11.36
N GLU A 54 10.12 -18.80 -11.31
CA GLU A 54 9.41 -19.18 -12.55
C GLU A 54 8.61 -18.02 -13.15
N ALA A 55 8.11 -17.10 -12.31
CA ALA A 55 7.43 -15.89 -12.81
C ALA A 55 8.40 -14.96 -13.54
N ALA A 56 9.62 -14.80 -13.03
CA ALA A 56 10.67 -14.02 -13.70
C ALA A 56 11.16 -14.68 -14.99
N ALA A 57 11.20 -15.99 -15.06
CA ALA A 57 11.57 -16.75 -16.27
C ALA A 57 10.47 -16.68 -17.34
N MET A 58 9.19 -16.65 -16.94
CA MET A 58 8.08 -16.42 -17.89
C MET A 58 8.07 -14.98 -18.43
N LEU A 59 8.39 -13.98 -17.60
CA LEU A 59 8.54 -12.60 -18.08
C LEU A 59 9.68 -12.47 -19.10
N ASN A 60 10.85 -13.04 -18.83
CA ASN A 60 11.97 -13.04 -19.77
C ASN A 60 11.69 -13.82 -21.04
N GLY A 61 10.84 -14.84 -21.01
CA GLY A 61 10.38 -15.57 -22.19
C GLY A 61 9.40 -14.79 -23.06
N LEU A 62 8.61 -13.87 -22.49
CA LEU A 62 7.69 -13.01 -23.25
C LEU A 62 8.40 -11.88 -24.00
N TYR A 63 9.60 -11.47 -23.55
CA TYR A 63 10.41 -10.43 -24.22
C TYR A 63 11.26 -10.96 -25.41
N ALA A 64 11.30 -12.26 -25.65
CA ALA A 64 12.20 -12.86 -26.64
C ALA A 64 11.67 -12.94 -28.07
N ALA A 65 10.52 -12.35 -28.37
CA ALA A 65 10.00 -12.32 -29.73
C ALA A 65 9.31 -11.01 -30.05
N LEU A 66 10.09 -9.91 -30.09
CA LEU A 66 9.66 -8.76 -30.89
C LEU A 66 9.88 -9.14 -32.38
N PRO A 67 8.84 -9.10 -33.24
CA PRO A 67 9.04 -9.31 -34.64
C PRO A 67 10.00 -8.26 -35.19
N VAL A 68 10.95 -8.68 -35.99
CA VAL A 68 11.84 -7.77 -36.74
C VAL A 68 10.94 -6.85 -37.56
N ALA A 69 10.98 -5.55 -37.28
CA ALA A 69 10.15 -4.55 -37.95
C ALA A 69 10.38 -4.60 -39.46
N ASN A 70 9.43 -5.13 -40.22
CA ASN A 70 9.46 -5.18 -41.67
C ASN A 70 8.69 -4.02 -42.35
N GLY A 71 8.11 -3.09 -41.55
CA GLY A 71 7.37 -1.95 -42.13
C GLY A 71 7.28 -0.77 -41.18
N VAL A 72 8.29 0.11 -41.16
CA VAL A 72 8.16 1.43 -40.49
C VAL A 72 7.47 2.40 -41.46
N LYS A 73 6.31 2.93 -41.07
CA LYS A 73 5.59 3.98 -41.78
C LYS A 73 5.78 5.31 -41.07
N GLU A 74 6.49 6.23 -41.70
CA GLU A 74 6.60 7.61 -41.22
C GLU A 74 5.35 8.41 -41.59
N VAL A 75 4.87 9.25 -40.67
CA VAL A 75 3.65 10.05 -40.81
C VAL A 75 3.83 11.44 -40.19
N ALA A 76 3.21 12.43 -40.82
CA ALA A 76 3.29 13.84 -40.41
C ALA A 76 1.92 14.51 -40.25
N THR A 77 0.83 13.86 -40.66
CA THR A 77 -0.54 14.39 -40.55
C THR A 77 -1.49 13.43 -39.85
N ALA A 78 -2.63 13.94 -39.38
CA ALA A 78 -3.66 13.15 -38.74
C ALA A 78 -4.23 12.07 -39.66
N GLU A 79 -4.44 12.39 -40.91
CA GLU A 79 -4.98 11.48 -41.92
C GLU A 79 -4.00 10.34 -42.21
N GLU A 80 -2.70 10.67 -42.37
CA GLU A 80 -1.66 9.66 -42.56
C GLU A 80 -1.53 8.75 -41.34
N LEU A 81 -1.60 9.31 -40.14
CA LEU A 81 -1.53 8.56 -38.89
C LEU A 81 -2.70 7.58 -38.79
N ALA A 82 -3.94 8.03 -38.95
CA ALA A 82 -5.11 7.18 -38.89
C ALA A 82 -5.05 6.04 -39.91
N ALA A 83 -4.75 6.35 -41.16
CA ALA A 83 -4.62 5.35 -42.25
C ALA A 83 -3.47 4.36 -41.99
N ALA A 84 -2.35 4.81 -41.43
CA ALA A 84 -1.21 3.95 -41.12
C ALA A 84 -1.49 2.98 -39.96
N LEU A 85 -2.23 3.41 -38.93
CA LEU A 85 -2.60 2.58 -37.80
C LEU A 85 -3.59 1.46 -38.16
N GLU A 86 -4.46 1.69 -39.16
CA GLU A 86 -5.39 0.69 -39.68
C GLU A 86 -4.72 -0.30 -40.65
N ASN A 87 -3.63 0.08 -41.31
CA ASN A 87 -2.99 -0.73 -42.35
C ASN A 87 -2.11 -1.84 -41.78
N ASN A 88 -2.51 -3.09 -41.98
CA ASN A 88 -1.82 -4.28 -41.49
C ASN A 88 -0.39 -4.49 -42.06
N ALA A 89 0.02 -3.72 -43.09
CA ALA A 89 1.38 -3.76 -43.61
C ALA A 89 2.39 -2.93 -42.80
N ASN A 90 1.90 -2.13 -41.82
CA ASN A 90 2.75 -1.28 -41.00
C ASN A 90 2.85 -1.87 -39.58
N ASP A 91 4.02 -2.39 -39.21
CA ASP A 91 4.26 -2.88 -37.85
C ASP A 91 4.59 -1.73 -36.88
N THR A 92 5.25 -0.69 -37.39
CA THR A 92 5.58 0.53 -36.68
C THR A 92 5.10 1.76 -37.44
N VAL A 93 4.37 2.64 -36.75
CA VAL A 93 3.97 3.96 -37.22
C VAL A 93 4.77 5.01 -36.46
N LYS A 94 5.62 5.77 -37.14
CA LYS A 94 6.55 6.72 -36.55
C LYS A 94 6.17 8.15 -36.88
N LEU A 95 6.02 8.99 -35.85
CA LEU A 95 5.75 10.41 -36.04
C LEU A 95 7.00 11.15 -36.51
N THR A 96 6.84 12.02 -37.51
CA THR A 96 7.91 12.91 -37.99
C THR A 96 7.61 14.40 -37.75
N ALA A 97 6.42 14.69 -37.18
CA ALA A 97 6.01 16.03 -36.79
C ALA A 97 5.01 15.92 -35.63
N ASP A 98 4.76 17.02 -34.94
CA ASP A 98 3.64 17.16 -34.03
C ASP A 98 2.32 17.00 -34.78
N ILE A 99 1.44 16.12 -34.29
CA ILE A 99 0.16 15.82 -34.92
C ILE A 99 -0.98 16.19 -33.97
N THR A 100 -1.93 16.95 -34.48
CA THR A 100 -3.17 17.27 -33.79
C THR A 100 -4.32 16.49 -34.41
N ILE A 101 -5.09 15.80 -33.57
CA ILE A 101 -6.28 15.04 -33.95
C ILE A 101 -7.51 15.60 -33.23
N ASN A 102 -8.70 15.32 -33.75
CA ASN A 102 -9.97 15.69 -33.13
C ASN A 102 -10.92 14.50 -32.94
N THR A 103 -10.50 13.32 -33.31
CA THR A 103 -11.20 12.04 -33.16
C THR A 103 -10.27 10.99 -32.60
N THR A 104 -10.81 10.06 -31.82
CA THR A 104 -10.07 8.96 -31.20
C THR A 104 -9.43 8.04 -32.26
N LEU A 105 -8.17 7.70 -32.04
CA LEU A 105 -7.47 6.68 -32.81
C LEU A 105 -7.81 5.30 -32.28
N THR A 106 -8.42 4.43 -33.08
CA THR A 106 -8.83 3.09 -32.65
C THR A 106 -7.80 2.04 -33.10
N ILE A 107 -7.36 1.22 -32.16
CA ILE A 107 -6.40 0.15 -32.37
C ILE A 107 -7.11 -1.20 -32.17
N SER A 108 -7.23 -1.97 -33.26
CA SER A 108 -7.86 -3.31 -33.26
C SER A 108 -6.89 -4.42 -33.70
N ARG A 109 -5.61 -4.10 -33.87
CA ARG A 109 -4.53 -4.99 -34.29
C ARG A 109 -3.25 -4.75 -33.50
N THR A 110 -2.23 -5.57 -33.72
CA THR A 110 -0.88 -5.32 -33.19
C THR A 110 -0.18 -4.23 -33.98
N VAL A 111 0.28 -3.17 -33.31
CA VAL A 111 1.03 -2.05 -33.90
C VAL A 111 1.86 -1.32 -32.85
N THR A 112 3.01 -0.83 -33.28
CA THR A 112 3.85 0.08 -32.49
C THR A 112 3.64 1.52 -32.97
N LEU A 113 3.36 2.44 -32.03
CA LEU A 113 3.36 3.88 -32.24
C LEU A 113 4.65 4.46 -31.67
N ASP A 114 5.53 4.94 -32.54
CA ASP A 114 6.77 5.62 -32.15
C ASP A 114 6.55 7.13 -32.21
N LEU A 115 6.53 7.75 -31.02
CA LEU A 115 6.33 9.19 -30.89
C LEU A 115 7.53 10.00 -31.43
N ASN A 116 8.72 9.42 -31.43
CA ASN A 116 9.94 10.02 -31.99
C ASN A 116 10.16 11.48 -31.58
N GLY A 117 9.92 11.79 -30.28
CA GLY A 117 10.08 13.12 -29.74
C GLY A 117 8.96 14.11 -30.06
N ASN A 118 7.91 13.70 -30.79
CA ASN A 118 6.83 14.58 -31.24
C ASN A 118 5.60 14.50 -30.33
N VAL A 119 4.70 15.47 -30.47
CA VAL A 119 3.44 15.56 -29.72
C VAL A 119 2.30 14.98 -30.56
N LEU A 120 1.56 14.05 -29.95
CA LEU A 120 0.22 13.66 -30.41
C LEU A 120 -0.82 14.34 -29.53
N LYS A 121 -1.50 15.35 -30.04
CA LYS A 121 -2.47 16.17 -29.29
C LYS A 121 -3.90 15.92 -29.76
N MET A 122 -4.79 15.60 -28.81
CA MET A 122 -6.25 15.60 -29.02
C MET A 122 -6.82 17.00 -28.74
N THR A 123 -7.74 17.44 -29.61
CA THR A 123 -8.55 18.66 -29.40
C THR A 123 -10.05 18.35 -29.26
N GLY A 124 -10.45 17.10 -29.48
CA GLY A 124 -11.78 16.60 -29.18
C GLY A 124 -11.99 16.32 -27.70
N SER A 125 -13.18 15.85 -27.36
CA SER A 125 -13.60 15.57 -25.97
C SER A 125 -13.56 14.08 -25.59
N ASP A 126 -12.80 13.26 -26.36
CA ASP A 126 -12.70 11.81 -26.15
C ASP A 126 -11.25 11.39 -25.85
N SER A 127 -11.04 10.09 -25.63
CA SER A 127 -9.71 9.51 -25.47
C SER A 127 -8.84 9.78 -26.72
N VAL A 128 -7.54 10.01 -26.53
CA VAL A 128 -6.62 10.13 -27.69
C VAL A 128 -6.57 8.81 -28.44
N ILE A 129 -6.42 7.70 -27.72
CA ILE A 129 -6.31 6.36 -28.29
C ILE A 129 -7.29 5.41 -27.56
N LYS A 130 -7.93 4.53 -28.34
CA LYS A 130 -8.72 3.40 -27.86
C LYS A 130 -8.11 2.10 -28.33
N VAL A 131 -7.78 1.19 -27.43
CA VAL A 131 -7.28 -0.15 -27.75
C VAL A 131 -8.42 -1.15 -27.50
N GLU A 132 -8.97 -1.69 -28.58
CA GLU A 132 -10.10 -2.62 -28.54
C GLU A 132 -9.66 -4.07 -28.32
N SER A 133 -10.63 -4.93 -28.10
CA SER A 133 -10.39 -6.39 -28.00
C SER A 133 -9.74 -6.91 -29.29
N GLY A 134 -8.55 -7.50 -29.15
CA GLY A 134 -7.70 -7.92 -30.27
C GLY A 134 -6.66 -6.90 -30.70
N GLY A 135 -6.76 -5.66 -30.23
CA GLY A 135 -5.71 -4.66 -30.36
C GLY A 135 -4.55 -4.90 -29.40
N ASP A 136 -3.34 -4.68 -29.89
CA ASP A 136 -2.10 -4.76 -29.10
C ASP A 136 -1.23 -3.56 -29.52
N LEU A 137 -1.27 -2.50 -28.70
CA LEU A 137 -0.56 -1.26 -28.94
C LEU A 137 0.71 -1.19 -28.12
N THR A 138 1.85 -1.01 -28.79
CA THR A 138 3.08 -0.58 -28.11
C THR A 138 3.31 0.91 -28.36
N ILE A 139 3.44 1.70 -27.28
CA ILE A 139 3.89 3.09 -27.34
C ILE A 139 5.37 3.13 -26.99
N GLN A 140 6.17 3.69 -27.88
CA GLN A 140 7.60 3.92 -27.69
C GLN A 140 7.99 5.35 -28.10
N ASP A 141 9.21 5.73 -27.77
CA ASP A 141 9.81 7.01 -28.19
C ASP A 141 11.28 6.78 -28.56
N SER A 142 11.56 6.73 -29.86
CA SER A 142 12.90 6.46 -30.36
C SER A 142 13.85 7.67 -30.32
N ASN A 143 13.32 8.87 -30.06
CA ASN A 143 14.08 10.12 -29.98
C ASN A 143 14.09 10.69 -28.58
N THR A 144 14.62 9.93 -27.61
CA THR A 144 14.83 10.39 -26.24
C THR A 144 16.23 10.96 -26.09
N PRO A 145 16.46 11.96 -25.30
CA PRO A 145 15.68 12.96 -24.58
C PRO A 145 15.90 14.39 -25.09
N THR A 146 16.16 14.60 -26.39
CA THR A 146 16.60 15.89 -26.95
C THR A 146 15.45 16.87 -27.18
N THR A 147 14.24 16.36 -27.45
CA THR A 147 13.06 17.21 -27.64
C THR A 147 12.41 17.51 -26.28
N GLN A 148 12.05 18.76 -26.05
CA GLN A 148 11.44 19.21 -24.82
C GLN A 148 10.12 19.93 -25.11
N HIS A 149 9.09 19.56 -24.36
CA HIS A 149 7.77 20.17 -24.42
C HIS A 149 7.46 20.84 -23.07
N LYS A 150 6.88 22.03 -23.11
CA LYS A 150 6.55 22.81 -21.93
C LYS A 150 5.08 22.64 -21.55
N PHE A 151 4.84 22.53 -20.26
CA PHE A 151 3.52 22.35 -19.70
C PHE A 151 3.26 23.38 -18.57
N ASN A 152 2.02 23.83 -18.47
CA ASN A 152 1.52 24.58 -17.34
C ASN A 152 0.83 23.60 -16.39
N PRO A 153 1.30 23.45 -15.14
CA PRO A 153 0.73 22.50 -14.18
C PRO A 153 -0.54 22.99 -13.47
N HIS A 154 -1.00 24.23 -13.76
CA HIS A 154 -2.09 24.87 -13.04
C HIS A 154 -3.34 25.12 -13.89
N CYS A 155 -3.56 24.34 -14.92
CA CYS A 155 -4.77 24.47 -15.72
C CYS A 155 -5.95 23.77 -15.01
N LYS A 156 -6.98 24.55 -14.71
CA LYS A 156 -8.18 24.04 -14.02
C LYS A 156 -9.03 23.20 -14.96
N TYR A 157 -9.28 21.96 -14.58
CA TYR A 157 -10.31 21.16 -15.21
C TYR A 157 -11.71 21.74 -14.90
N LEU A 158 -12.52 21.96 -15.92
CA LEU A 158 -13.68 22.85 -15.93
C LEU A 158 -14.79 22.57 -14.91
N THR A 159 -14.93 21.35 -14.39
CA THR A 159 -16.06 20.97 -13.52
C THR A 159 -15.72 20.77 -12.05
N TRP A 160 -14.46 20.50 -11.69
CA TRP A 160 -14.10 20.03 -10.35
C TRP A 160 -13.00 20.85 -9.65
N TYR A 161 -12.50 21.93 -10.29
CA TYR A 161 -11.38 22.74 -9.75
C TYR A 161 -10.09 21.95 -9.46
N ILE A 162 -9.85 20.87 -10.22
CA ILE A 162 -8.63 20.09 -10.11
C ILE A 162 -7.61 20.64 -11.11
N ASP A 163 -6.39 20.84 -10.65
CA ASP A 163 -5.30 21.26 -11.52
C ASP A 163 -4.82 20.07 -12.36
N MET A 164 -4.68 20.27 -13.66
CA MET A 164 -4.08 19.33 -14.60
C MET A 164 -2.99 20.04 -15.41
N TRP A 165 -2.13 19.26 -16.02
CA TRP A 165 -1.08 19.83 -16.85
C TRP A 165 -1.61 20.11 -18.27
N GLU A 166 -1.30 21.26 -18.81
CA GLU A 166 -1.66 21.63 -20.18
C GLU A 166 -0.41 21.99 -20.99
N LEU A 167 -0.34 21.52 -22.24
CA LEU A 167 0.73 21.87 -23.17
C LEU A 167 0.68 23.38 -23.48
N ASP A 168 1.70 24.09 -23.02
CA ASP A 168 1.82 25.55 -23.14
C ASP A 168 3.28 25.94 -23.31
N ASN A 169 3.61 26.61 -24.41
CA ASN A 169 4.97 27.10 -24.69
C ASN A 169 5.51 28.08 -23.63
N GLY A 170 4.65 28.68 -22.83
CA GLY A 170 4.98 29.51 -21.67
C GLY A 170 5.04 28.74 -20.35
N GLY A 171 4.76 27.44 -20.35
CA GLY A 171 4.69 26.61 -19.17
C GLY A 171 6.02 26.50 -18.40
N SER A 172 5.92 26.28 -17.10
CA SER A 172 7.07 26.15 -16.19
C SER A 172 7.68 24.74 -16.17
N GLU A 173 6.88 23.73 -16.49
CA GLU A 173 7.29 22.32 -16.41
C GLU A 173 7.77 21.81 -17.77
N ILE A 174 8.81 20.97 -17.76
CA ILE A 174 9.42 20.43 -18.95
C ILE A 174 9.25 18.92 -18.97
N VAL A 175 8.69 18.40 -20.07
CA VAL A 175 8.63 16.97 -20.36
C VAL A 175 9.52 16.69 -21.57
N SER A 176 10.44 15.75 -21.43
CA SER A 176 11.37 15.36 -22.48
C SER A 176 10.85 14.15 -23.26
N GLY A 177 11.10 14.13 -24.57
CA GLY A 177 10.67 13.05 -25.46
C GLY A 177 9.26 13.23 -26.00
N GLY A 178 8.76 12.20 -26.67
CA GLY A 178 7.44 12.22 -27.30
C GLY A 178 6.28 12.21 -26.31
N VAL A 179 5.20 12.89 -26.66
CA VAL A 179 4.08 13.16 -25.74
C VAL A 179 2.73 12.85 -26.39
N ILE A 180 1.85 12.19 -25.63
CA ILE A 180 0.40 12.07 -25.89
C ILE A 180 -0.32 13.00 -24.91
N THR A 181 -1.16 13.92 -25.39
CA THR A 181 -1.80 14.93 -24.54
C THR A 181 -3.18 15.38 -25.04
N GLY A 182 -3.91 16.11 -24.21
CA GLY A 182 -5.15 16.79 -24.54
C GLY A 182 -6.38 15.90 -24.64
N GLY A 183 -6.24 14.60 -24.35
CA GLY A 183 -7.37 13.69 -24.35
C GLY A 183 -8.27 13.86 -23.15
N GLY A 184 -9.57 13.57 -23.35
CA GLY A 184 -10.59 13.55 -22.32
C GLY A 184 -11.57 14.70 -22.40
N GLY A 185 -12.61 14.57 -21.60
CA GLY A 185 -13.73 15.51 -21.52
C GLY A 185 -14.83 14.99 -20.62
N ASP A 186 -15.99 15.64 -20.64
CA ASP A 186 -17.09 15.34 -19.74
C ASP A 186 -17.77 13.97 -19.94
N GLN A 187 -17.37 13.19 -20.95
CA GLN A 187 -18.07 11.95 -21.33
C GLN A 187 -17.17 10.71 -21.40
N SER A 188 -15.83 10.85 -21.29
CA SER A 188 -14.92 9.72 -21.52
C SER A 188 -14.27 9.21 -20.23
N ASP A 189 -14.00 7.90 -20.20
CA ASP A 189 -13.00 7.26 -19.36
C ASP A 189 -11.72 7.08 -20.20
N GLY A 190 -10.54 7.09 -19.56
CA GLY A 190 -9.27 6.89 -20.24
C GLY A 190 -8.88 8.06 -21.15
N GLY A 191 -8.71 9.25 -20.59
CA GLY A 191 -8.44 10.45 -21.38
C GLY A 191 -7.27 10.28 -22.35
N GLY A 192 -6.11 9.81 -21.88
CA GLY A 192 -4.98 9.49 -22.75
C GLY A 192 -5.24 8.23 -23.58
N VAL A 193 -5.42 7.09 -22.89
CA VAL A 193 -5.66 5.79 -23.53
C VAL A 193 -6.81 5.04 -22.82
N LEU A 194 -7.79 4.64 -23.60
CA LEU A 194 -8.86 3.72 -23.20
C LEU A 194 -8.51 2.31 -23.68
N VAL A 195 -8.25 1.37 -22.78
CA VAL A 195 -8.01 -0.03 -23.11
C VAL A 195 -9.28 -0.84 -22.85
N ALA A 196 -10.02 -1.18 -23.86
CA ALA A 196 -11.27 -1.93 -23.83
C ALA A 196 -11.03 -3.38 -24.28
N GLY A 197 -10.47 -4.21 -23.39
CA GLY A 197 -10.21 -5.64 -23.65
C GLY A 197 -8.99 -5.94 -24.54
N GLY A 198 -8.21 -4.94 -24.91
CA GLY A 198 -6.95 -5.08 -25.63
C GLY A 198 -5.72 -5.06 -24.71
N THR A 199 -4.54 -4.95 -25.32
CA THR A 199 -3.26 -4.82 -24.62
C THR A 199 -2.60 -3.48 -24.98
N LEU A 200 -2.19 -2.74 -23.95
CA LEU A 200 -1.32 -1.58 -24.07
C LEU A 200 0.04 -1.91 -23.47
N THR A 201 1.10 -1.68 -24.24
CA THR A 201 2.48 -1.72 -23.76
C THR A 201 3.09 -0.33 -23.91
N MET A 202 3.72 0.18 -22.86
CA MET A 202 4.43 1.46 -22.90
C MET A 202 5.90 1.23 -22.53
N THR A 203 6.80 1.46 -23.49
CA THR A 203 8.24 1.30 -23.32
C THR A 203 8.99 2.63 -23.30
N GLY A 204 8.32 3.73 -23.67
CA GLY A 204 8.85 5.09 -23.69
C GLY A 204 7.76 6.12 -23.99
N GLY A 205 8.13 7.37 -24.07
CA GLY A 205 7.23 8.51 -24.25
C GLY A 205 6.44 8.86 -22.99
N SER A 206 5.56 9.82 -23.08
CA SER A 206 4.79 10.31 -21.93
C SER A 206 3.33 10.54 -22.29
N ILE A 207 2.42 10.19 -21.36
CA ILE A 207 1.00 10.59 -21.39
C ILE A 207 0.87 11.74 -20.39
N VAL A 208 0.59 12.96 -20.88
CA VAL A 208 0.68 14.18 -20.06
C VAL A 208 -0.61 14.98 -20.13
N GLY A 209 -1.12 15.39 -18.97
CA GLY A 209 -2.23 16.32 -18.87
C GLY A 209 -3.50 15.84 -19.58
N CYS A 210 -3.75 14.54 -19.56
CA CYS A 210 -5.01 13.97 -20.02
C CYS A 210 -6.01 13.90 -18.87
N SER A 211 -7.30 14.00 -19.20
CA SER A 211 -8.34 14.02 -18.19
C SER A 211 -9.50 13.07 -18.51
N ALA A 212 -10.21 12.64 -17.49
CA ALA A 212 -11.45 11.90 -17.65
C ALA A 212 -12.46 12.38 -16.59
N ARG A 213 -13.74 12.44 -16.99
CA ARG A 213 -14.77 12.82 -16.03
C ARG A 213 -14.91 11.84 -14.88
N SER A 214 -14.75 10.55 -15.15
CA SER A 214 -14.97 9.51 -14.15
C SER A 214 -13.66 8.77 -13.82
N GLN A 215 -13.05 8.06 -14.75
CA GLN A 215 -12.01 7.10 -14.44
C GLN A 215 -10.84 7.15 -15.43
N GLY A 216 -9.61 7.06 -14.90
CA GLY A 216 -8.42 6.90 -15.72
C GLY A 216 -8.09 8.15 -16.57
N GLY A 217 -7.66 9.25 -15.95
CA GLY A 217 -7.26 10.45 -16.70
C GLY A 217 -6.18 10.17 -17.72
N GLY A 218 -5.09 9.47 -17.32
CA GLY A 218 -4.06 8.98 -18.22
C GLY A 218 -4.50 7.73 -18.96
N VAL A 219 -4.75 6.64 -18.21
CA VAL A 219 -5.09 5.32 -18.77
C VAL A 219 -6.27 4.71 -18.00
N TYR A 220 -7.24 4.19 -18.75
CA TYR A 220 -8.32 3.37 -18.22
C TYR A 220 -8.20 1.95 -18.76
N LEU A 221 -8.23 0.96 -17.85
CA LEU A 221 -8.30 -0.46 -18.21
C LEU A 221 -9.69 -0.99 -17.92
N GLY A 222 -10.39 -1.41 -18.95
CA GLY A 222 -11.72 -1.98 -18.88
C GLY A 222 -11.86 -3.31 -19.59
N LYS A 223 -13.03 -3.93 -19.39
CA LYS A 223 -13.44 -5.07 -20.19
C LYS A 223 -14.11 -4.59 -21.45
N ASP A 224 -13.90 -5.32 -22.51
CA ASP A 224 -14.70 -5.21 -23.72
C ASP A 224 -16.14 -5.71 -23.43
N SER A 225 -17.14 -4.89 -23.74
CA SER A 225 -18.54 -5.20 -23.46
C SER A 225 -19.08 -6.39 -24.21
N ASP A 226 -18.57 -6.63 -25.43
CA ASP A 226 -19.10 -7.62 -26.36
C ASP A 226 -18.42 -8.98 -26.19
N THR A 227 -17.10 -8.97 -25.97
CA THR A 227 -16.31 -10.20 -25.83
C THR A 227 -16.08 -10.60 -24.38
N GLY A 228 -16.23 -9.68 -23.42
CA GLY A 228 -15.90 -9.89 -22.00
C GLY A 228 -14.41 -9.97 -21.70
N LYS A 229 -13.54 -9.75 -22.70
CA LYS A 229 -12.09 -9.76 -22.51
C LYS A 229 -11.64 -8.58 -21.65
N SER A 230 -10.68 -8.83 -20.79
CA SER A 230 -10.12 -7.84 -19.87
C SER A 230 -8.95 -7.11 -20.50
N GLY A 231 -8.86 -5.79 -20.26
CA GLY A 231 -7.73 -4.97 -20.69
C GLY A 231 -6.46 -5.28 -19.91
N THR A 232 -5.32 -5.16 -20.57
CA THR A 232 -3.99 -5.33 -19.99
C THR A 232 -3.14 -4.11 -20.29
N PHE A 233 -2.40 -3.62 -19.30
CA PHE A 233 -1.40 -2.57 -19.48
C PHE A 233 -0.06 -3.03 -18.91
N ILE A 234 0.98 -2.94 -19.72
CA ILE A 234 2.36 -3.26 -19.35
C ILE A 234 3.20 -1.99 -19.54
N MET A 235 3.74 -1.46 -18.45
CA MET A 235 4.57 -0.26 -18.47
C MET A 235 5.99 -0.62 -18.05
N THR A 236 6.92 -0.64 -19.01
CA THR A 236 8.34 -0.95 -18.80
C THR A 236 9.24 0.26 -18.99
N GLY A 237 8.65 1.41 -19.29
CA GLY A 237 9.30 2.70 -19.43
C GLY A 237 8.27 3.80 -19.70
N GLY A 238 8.74 5.03 -19.80
CA GLY A 238 7.90 6.20 -20.03
C GLY A 238 7.21 6.74 -18.78
N SER A 239 6.33 7.73 -18.97
CA SER A 239 5.74 8.45 -17.84
C SER A 239 4.26 8.79 -18.05
N ILE A 240 3.49 8.79 -16.96
CA ILE A 240 2.12 9.33 -16.90
C ILE A 240 2.16 10.53 -15.95
N ILE A 241 1.85 11.73 -16.45
CA ILE A 241 2.18 12.98 -15.77
C ILE A 241 0.98 13.92 -15.74
N GLY A 242 0.67 14.49 -14.57
CA GLY A 242 -0.27 15.61 -14.44
C GLY A 242 -1.67 15.33 -14.98
N CYS A 243 -2.10 14.07 -14.96
CA CYS A 243 -3.42 13.66 -15.39
C CYS A 243 -4.48 13.85 -14.29
N ALA A 244 -5.74 14.04 -14.69
CA ALA A 244 -6.83 14.34 -13.76
C ALA A 244 -8.09 13.48 -14.04
N ALA A 245 -8.71 12.96 -12.95
CA ALA A 245 -10.00 12.25 -13.01
C ALA A 245 -10.70 12.26 -11.65
N GLN A 246 -11.88 11.65 -11.54
CA GLN A 246 -12.46 11.37 -10.23
C GLN A 246 -11.73 10.21 -9.55
N LEU A 247 -11.41 9.14 -10.30
CA LEU A 247 -10.80 7.93 -9.79
C LEU A 247 -9.63 7.51 -10.69
N GLY A 248 -8.46 7.20 -10.09
CA GLY A 248 -7.31 6.69 -10.82
C GLY A 248 -6.80 7.64 -11.89
N SER A 249 -6.41 8.84 -11.49
CA SER A 249 -6.09 9.91 -12.45
C SER A 249 -4.91 9.56 -13.33
N GLY A 250 -3.87 8.88 -12.80
CA GLY A 250 -2.84 8.26 -13.63
C GLY A 250 -3.40 7.05 -14.36
N VAL A 251 -3.78 6.02 -13.60
CA VAL A 251 -4.29 4.73 -14.13
C VAL A 251 -5.49 4.25 -13.31
N TYR A 252 -6.54 3.84 -14.00
CA TYR A 252 -7.65 3.10 -13.41
C TYR A 252 -7.64 1.66 -13.92
N VAL A 253 -7.67 0.69 -13.00
CA VAL A 253 -7.67 -0.74 -13.28
C VAL A 253 -9.02 -1.34 -12.88
N ALA A 254 -9.88 -1.66 -13.84
CA ALA A 254 -11.17 -2.28 -13.58
C ALA A 254 -11.03 -3.76 -13.16
N THR A 255 -12.08 -4.28 -12.53
CA THR A 255 -12.13 -5.68 -12.07
C THR A 255 -11.83 -6.68 -13.20
N GLY A 256 -10.84 -7.55 -12.94
CA GLY A 256 -10.36 -8.57 -13.87
C GLY A 256 -9.33 -8.07 -14.88
N CYS A 257 -9.03 -6.76 -14.92
CA CYS A 257 -7.95 -6.20 -15.72
C CYS A 257 -6.62 -6.25 -14.95
N THR A 258 -5.51 -6.15 -15.70
CA THR A 258 -4.16 -6.25 -15.13
C THR A 258 -3.31 -5.06 -15.57
N PHE A 259 -2.66 -4.43 -14.60
CA PHE A 259 -1.63 -3.43 -14.81
C PHE A 259 -0.31 -3.93 -14.23
N THR A 260 0.75 -3.92 -15.04
CA THR A 260 2.12 -4.23 -14.60
C THR A 260 3.00 -3.01 -14.83
N MET A 261 3.71 -2.60 -13.79
CA MET A 261 4.64 -1.47 -13.81
C MET A 261 6.03 -1.94 -13.43
N ALA A 262 7.03 -1.71 -14.30
CA ALA A 262 8.40 -2.15 -14.09
C ALA A 262 9.38 -0.96 -13.99
N THR A 263 10.65 -1.27 -13.75
CA THR A 263 11.74 -0.28 -13.66
C THR A 263 11.80 0.60 -14.91
N GLY A 264 12.01 1.90 -14.72
CA GLY A 264 12.01 2.90 -15.80
C GLY A 264 10.65 3.59 -16.02
N SER A 265 9.60 3.10 -15.39
CA SER A 265 8.25 3.65 -15.49
C SER A 265 7.99 4.68 -14.39
N ASN A 266 7.24 5.74 -14.71
CA ASN A 266 6.89 6.77 -13.73
C ASN A 266 5.43 7.20 -13.85
N ILE A 267 4.77 7.35 -12.69
CA ILE A 267 3.45 7.99 -12.58
C ILE A 267 3.60 9.13 -11.58
N HIS A 268 3.41 10.37 -12.01
CA HIS A 268 3.61 11.48 -11.08
C HIS A 268 2.73 12.70 -11.34
N ASN A 269 2.53 13.49 -10.28
CA ASN A 269 1.74 14.72 -10.30
C ASN A 269 0.28 14.52 -10.77
N CYS A 270 -0.26 13.31 -10.67
CA CYS A 270 -1.64 13.02 -11.02
C CYS A 270 -2.57 13.34 -9.84
N ILE A 271 -3.73 13.97 -10.13
CA ILE A 271 -4.63 14.47 -9.09
C ILE A 271 -6.03 13.88 -9.28
N ALA A 272 -6.48 13.05 -8.32
CA ALA A 272 -7.83 12.52 -8.31
C ALA A 272 -8.76 13.35 -7.40
N ASN A 273 -9.99 13.58 -7.85
CA ASN A 273 -10.97 14.22 -6.98
C ASN A 273 -11.34 13.34 -5.78
N ASN A 274 -11.46 12.04 -6.00
CA ASN A 274 -11.88 11.09 -4.97
C ASN A 274 -10.76 10.16 -4.53
N GLU A 275 -10.39 9.15 -5.32
CA GLU A 275 -9.49 8.08 -4.90
C GLU A 275 -8.45 7.71 -5.97
N GLY A 276 -7.24 7.35 -5.52
CA GLY A 276 -6.19 6.86 -6.40
C GLY A 276 -5.64 7.96 -7.32
N GLY A 277 -4.90 8.91 -6.77
CA GLY A 277 -4.25 9.96 -7.58
C GLY A 277 -3.36 9.35 -8.65
N GLY A 278 -2.43 8.47 -8.26
CA GLY A 278 -1.62 7.69 -9.21
C GLY A 278 -2.41 6.53 -9.80
N VAL A 279 -2.83 5.58 -8.97
CA VAL A 279 -3.51 4.35 -9.39
C VAL A 279 -4.75 4.08 -8.54
N LYS A 280 -5.89 3.83 -9.18
CA LYS A 280 -7.07 3.21 -8.58
C LYS A 280 -7.17 1.78 -9.09
N ASN A 281 -7.04 0.80 -8.19
CA ASN A 281 -7.04 -0.62 -8.53
C ASN A 281 -8.27 -1.34 -8.02
N HIS A 282 -9.06 -1.92 -8.92
CA HIS A 282 -10.10 -2.92 -8.66
C HIS A 282 -9.77 -4.29 -9.27
N GLY A 283 -8.73 -4.37 -10.08
CA GLY A 283 -8.23 -5.59 -10.71
C GLY A 283 -6.97 -6.11 -10.05
N THR A 284 -5.94 -6.36 -10.85
CA THR A 284 -4.60 -6.72 -10.39
C THR A 284 -3.62 -5.63 -10.80
N PHE A 285 -2.94 -5.05 -9.82
CA PHE A 285 -1.82 -4.16 -10.04
C PHE A 285 -0.54 -4.83 -9.52
N GLN A 286 0.42 -5.02 -10.42
CA GLN A 286 1.74 -5.56 -10.09
C GLN A 286 2.79 -4.48 -10.34
N MET A 287 3.53 -4.14 -9.29
CA MET A 287 4.62 -3.15 -9.32
C MET A 287 5.94 -3.87 -9.09
N ASP A 288 6.63 -4.16 -10.19
CA ASP A 288 7.94 -4.82 -10.23
C ASP A 288 9.09 -3.80 -10.40
N GLY A 289 8.81 -2.54 -10.14
CA GLY A 289 9.74 -1.42 -10.24
C GLY A 289 9.05 -0.10 -10.55
N GLY A 290 9.83 0.91 -10.90
CA GLY A 290 9.33 2.24 -11.24
C GLY A 290 8.98 3.09 -10.03
N THR A 291 8.39 4.26 -10.28
CA THR A 291 8.08 5.23 -9.23
C THR A 291 6.68 5.82 -9.40
N ILE A 292 5.92 5.83 -8.31
CA ILE A 292 4.69 6.61 -8.17
C ILE A 292 4.97 7.76 -7.21
N SER A 293 4.88 9.02 -7.68
CA SER A 293 5.29 10.14 -6.84
C SER A 293 4.43 11.38 -7.00
N ALA A 294 4.35 12.19 -5.94
CA ALA A 294 3.67 13.48 -5.93
C ALA A 294 2.21 13.40 -6.46
N CYS A 295 1.57 12.24 -6.34
CA CYS A 295 0.17 12.04 -6.69
C CYS A 295 -0.72 12.37 -5.51
N THR A 296 -1.91 12.94 -5.78
CA THR A 296 -2.77 13.50 -4.74
C THR A 296 -4.22 13.13 -4.95
N THR A 297 -4.94 12.95 -3.85
CA THR A 297 -6.42 12.94 -3.83
C THR A 297 -6.96 14.16 -3.10
N VAL A 298 -8.14 14.65 -3.54
CA VAL A 298 -8.77 15.83 -2.93
C VAL A 298 -9.74 15.43 -1.82
N ALA A 299 -10.44 14.31 -1.94
CA ALA A 299 -11.51 13.93 -1.01
C ALA A 299 -11.23 12.67 -0.18
N PHE A 300 -10.78 11.58 -0.81
CA PHE A 300 -10.55 10.30 -0.14
C PHE A 300 -9.09 9.85 -0.30
N GLY A 301 -8.71 8.73 0.32
CA GLY A 301 -7.32 8.31 0.41
C GLY A 301 -6.76 7.57 -0.82
N GLY A 302 -5.48 7.22 -0.70
CA GLY A 302 -4.70 6.57 -1.76
C GLY A 302 -4.16 7.56 -2.78
N GLY A 303 -3.47 8.62 -2.32
CA GLY A 303 -2.85 9.58 -3.23
C GLY A 303 -1.96 8.91 -4.26
N GLY A 304 -1.09 7.98 -3.82
CA GLY A 304 -0.32 7.11 -4.72
C GLY A 304 -1.19 5.99 -5.27
N VAL A 305 -1.66 5.09 -4.41
CA VAL A 305 -2.45 3.91 -4.78
C VAL A 305 -3.67 3.75 -3.86
N CYS A 306 -4.86 3.66 -4.44
CA CYS A 306 -6.05 3.19 -3.75
C CYS A 306 -6.38 1.78 -4.24
N ASN A 307 -6.16 0.77 -3.39
CA ASN A 307 -6.33 -0.64 -3.71
C ASN A 307 -7.64 -1.20 -3.17
N ASN A 308 -8.51 -1.65 -4.08
CA ASN A 308 -9.73 -2.42 -3.82
C ASN A 308 -9.69 -3.80 -4.51
N GLY A 309 -8.56 -4.14 -5.12
CA GLY A 309 -8.30 -5.41 -5.78
C GLY A 309 -7.05 -6.09 -5.19
N THR A 310 -6.25 -6.69 -6.05
CA THR A 310 -4.96 -7.27 -5.65
C THR A 310 -3.83 -6.32 -6.05
N PHE A 311 -3.04 -5.88 -5.09
CA PHE A 311 -1.83 -5.10 -5.30
C PHE A 311 -0.62 -5.91 -4.84
N ILE A 312 0.34 -6.10 -5.72
CA ILE A 312 1.61 -6.79 -5.45
C ILE A 312 2.73 -5.82 -5.75
N MET A 313 3.62 -5.61 -4.78
CA MET A 313 4.80 -4.77 -4.92
C MET A 313 6.04 -5.59 -4.60
N SER A 314 6.83 -5.91 -5.61
CA SER A 314 8.08 -6.63 -5.47
C SER A 314 9.31 -5.71 -5.46
N GLU A 315 9.19 -4.57 -6.13
CA GLU A 315 10.21 -3.51 -6.21
C GLU A 315 9.55 -2.14 -6.45
N GLY A 316 10.36 -1.08 -6.61
CA GLY A 316 9.91 0.27 -6.92
C GLY A 316 9.68 1.14 -5.69
N MET A 317 9.14 2.36 -5.93
CA MET A 317 8.97 3.37 -4.87
C MET A 317 7.65 4.13 -5.01
N ILE A 318 6.96 4.31 -3.89
CA ILE A 318 5.80 5.21 -3.77
C ILE A 318 6.18 6.32 -2.80
N LYS A 319 6.24 7.59 -3.27
CA LYS A 319 6.75 8.71 -2.45
C LYS A 319 6.08 10.04 -2.75
N GLY A 320 6.09 10.95 -1.75
CA GLY A 320 5.56 12.31 -1.90
C GLY A 320 4.07 12.36 -2.23
N CYS A 321 3.36 11.25 -2.07
CA CYS A 321 1.95 11.17 -2.37
C CYS A 321 1.11 11.62 -1.18
N THR A 322 0.01 12.33 -1.45
CA THR A 322 -0.79 12.97 -0.41
C THR A 322 -2.28 12.64 -0.54
N SER A 323 -2.95 12.68 0.59
CA SER A 323 -4.40 12.67 0.69
C SER A 323 -4.81 13.65 1.80
N PRO A 324 -6.04 14.23 1.77
CA PRO A 324 -6.47 15.12 2.84
C PRO A 324 -6.53 14.39 4.17
N ASP A 325 -6.27 15.11 5.27
CA ASP A 325 -6.43 14.61 6.63
C ASP A 325 -7.92 14.42 6.96
N GLY A 326 -8.26 13.28 7.58
CA GLY A 326 -9.63 13.05 8.05
C GLY A 326 -9.98 11.56 8.19
N GLN A 327 -11.12 11.28 8.81
CA GLN A 327 -11.58 9.94 9.19
C GLN A 327 -11.77 8.97 7.99
N TYR A 328 -11.91 9.50 6.76
CA TYR A 328 -12.07 8.73 5.52
C TYR A 328 -10.96 8.96 4.49
N ALA A 329 -10.03 9.86 4.80
CA ALA A 329 -9.01 10.39 3.90
C ALA A 329 -7.61 10.01 4.40
N SER A 330 -7.32 8.72 4.50
CA SER A 330 -6.03 8.22 4.98
C SER A 330 -5.32 7.38 3.92
N GLY A 331 -3.99 7.30 4.04
CA GLY A 331 -3.13 6.60 3.10
C GLY A 331 -2.71 7.48 1.92
N GLY A 332 -1.94 8.55 2.20
CA GLY A 332 -1.36 9.37 1.13
C GLY A 332 -0.59 8.53 0.12
N GLY A 333 0.25 7.60 0.59
CA GLY A 333 0.94 6.64 -0.26
C GLY A 333 0.00 5.54 -0.75
N VAL A 334 -0.50 4.72 0.19
CA VAL A 334 -1.36 3.57 -0.12
C VAL A 334 -2.55 3.50 0.82
N ARG A 335 -3.75 3.43 0.25
CA ARG A 335 -4.96 3.00 0.95
C ARG A 335 -5.32 1.60 0.48
N ASN A 336 -5.20 0.62 1.36
CA ASN A 336 -5.54 -0.76 1.06
C ASN A 336 -6.91 -1.14 1.64
N SER A 337 -7.80 -1.63 0.80
CA SER A 337 -9.13 -2.12 1.17
C SER A 337 -9.39 -3.57 0.72
N ASN A 338 -8.36 -4.27 0.25
CA ASN A 338 -8.42 -5.70 -0.10
C ASN A 338 -7.04 -6.33 0.12
N GLN A 339 -6.40 -6.90 -0.87
CA GLN A 339 -5.12 -7.59 -0.73
C GLN A 339 -3.95 -6.72 -1.21
N PHE A 340 -3.04 -6.41 -0.32
CA PHE A 340 -1.76 -5.78 -0.65
C PHE A 340 -0.62 -6.65 -0.14
N THR A 341 0.22 -7.14 -1.04
CA THR A 341 1.42 -7.93 -0.73
C THR A 341 2.65 -7.14 -1.15
N MET A 342 3.54 -6.90 -0.20
CA MET A 342 4.80 -6.20 -0.41
C MET A 342 5.95 -7.13 -0.07
N THR A 343 6.70 -7.59 -1.09
CA THR A 343 7.86 -8.47 -0.94
C THR A 343 9.19 -7.73 -1.09
N GLY A 344 9.13 -6.53 -1.63
CA GLY A 344 10.26 -5.61 -1.81
C GLY A 344 9.75 -4.21 -2.09
N GLY A 345 10.64 -3.31 -2.52
CA GLY A 345 10.32 -1.92 -2.78
C GLY A 345 10.18 -1.06 -1.51
N THR A 346 9.83 0.20 -1.72
CA THR A 346 9.85 1.22 -0.66
C THR A 346 8.60 2.10 -0.74
N ILE A 347 7.97 2.34 0.40
CA ILE A 347 6.94 3.37 0.56
C ILE A 347 7.49 4.49 1.42
N CYS A 348 7.38 5.73 0.96
CA CYS A 348 8.02 6.94 1.45
C CYS A 348 9.50 7.06 1.06
N ASP A 349 9.95 8.27 0.87
CA ASP A 349 11.36 8.57 0.61
C ASP A 349 12.11 8.64 1.95
N PRO A 350 13.06 7.74 2.23
CA PRO A 350 13.77 7.73 3.51
C PRO A 350 14.61 9.00 3.75
N ASP A 351 14.94 9.73 2.69
CA ASP A 351 15.72 10.97 2.75
C ASP A 351 14.84 12.23 2.88
N ASN A 352 13.51 12.08 2.88
CA ASN A 352 12.56 13.18 2.99
C ASN A 352 11.66 13.03 4.23
N GLU A 353 12.02 13.69 5.32
CA GLU A 353 11.27 13.68 6.59
C GLU A 353 9.81 14.22 6.46
N ASN A 354 9.51 14.96 5.40
CA ASN A 354 8.19 15.53 5.16
C ASN A 354 7.35 14.71 4.16
N ASP A 355 7.80 13.51 3.80
CA ASP A 355 7.02 12.65 2.90
C ASP A 355 5.75 12.13 3.59
N ALA A 356 4.60 12.55 3.09
CA ALA A 356 3.27 12.20 3.62
C ALA A 356 2.67 10.93 3.02
N SER A 357 3.50 10.07 2.42
CA SER A 357 3.05 8.83 1.75
C SER A 357 2.61 7.73 2.73
N HIS A 358 1.70 8.05 3.65
CA HIS A 358 1.21 7.13 4.69
C HIS A 358 0.53 5.89 4.10
N VAL A 359 0.57 4.77 4.85
CA VAL A 359 -0.15 3.53 4.52
C VAL A 359 -1.34 3.35 5.46
N TYR A 360 -2.51 3.13 4.88
CA TYR A 360 -3.74 2.82 5.62
C TYR A 360 -4.31 1.48 5.18
N ASN A 361 -4.28 0.49 6.08
CA ASN A 361 -4.88 -0.83 5.89
C ASN A 361 -6.26 -0.84 6.56
N THR A 362 -7.32 -0.85 5.74
CA THR A 362 -8.70 -0.64 6.22
C THR A 362 -9.30 -1.85 6.96
N SER A 363 -10.51 -1.72 7.47
CA SER A 363 -11.13 -2.64 8.42
C SER A 363 -12.06 -3.70 7.82
N SER A 364 -11.99 -4.02 6.52
CA SER A 364 -12.80 -5.15 6.03
C SER A 364 -12.21 -6.49 6.46
N GLN A 365 -13.03 -7.51 6.67
CA GLN A 365 -12.56 -8.83 7.14
C GLN A 365 -11.60 -9.53 6.15
N GLU A 366 -11.60 -9.09 4.89
CA GLU A 366 -10.75 -9.63 3.83
C GLU A 366 -9.53 -8.74 3.54
N THR A 367 -9.41 -7.58 4.22
CA THR A 367 -8.31 -6.65 4.00
C THR A 367 -7.03 -7.16 4.64
N THR A 368 -6.05 -7.46 3.80
CA THR A 368 -4.73 -7.91 4.24
C THR A 368 -3.63 -7.02 3.68
N LEU A 369 -2.67 -6.69 4.53
CA LEU A 369 -1.37 -6.15 4.17
C LEU A 369 -0.32 -7.18 4.57
N THR A 370 0.35 -7.78 3.60
CA THR A 370 1.47 -8.71 3.85
C THR A 370 2.79 -8.01 3.57
N ILE A 371 3.69 -8.00 4.54
CA ILE A 371 5.03 -7.45 4.43
C ILE A 371 6.02 -8.59 4.59
N SER A 372 6.90 -8.79 3.61
CA SER A 372 7.89 -9.86 3.61
C SER A 372 9.16 -9.46 2.85
N GLY A 373 10.15 -10.32 2.81
CA GLY A 373 11.38 -10.13 2.05
C GLY A 373 12.12 -8.82 2.41
N ASN A 374 12.42 -8.01 1.42
CA ASN A 374 13.17 -6.76 1.56
C ASN A 374 12.28 -5.50 1.59
N ALA A 375 10.96 -5.68 1.72
CA ALA A 375 9.99 -4.58 1.77
C ALA A 375 10.32 -3.56 2.87
N LYS A 376 10.23 -2.25 2.56
CA LYS A 376 10.50 -1.16 3.51
C LYS A 376 9.41 -0.10 3.47
N ILE A 377 8.87 0.22 4.64
CA ILE A 377 7.92 1.32 4.84
C ILE A 377 8.55 2.33 5.81
N TYR A 378 8.90 3.51 5.32
CA TYR A 378 9.56 4.55 6.12
C TYR A 378 8.59 5.59 6.68
N THR A 379 7.31 5.39 6.51
CA THR A 379 6.24 6.31 6.89
C THR A 379 5.28 5.68 7.90
N ASN A 380 4.31 6.46 8.35
CA ASN A 380 3.29 6.00 9.28
C ASN A 380 2.38 4.94 8.66
N VAL A 381 2.08 3.91 9.43
CA VAL A 381 1.14 2.84 9.06
C VAL A 381 -0.02 2.83 10.05
N THR A 382 -1.23 2.90 9.55
CA THR A 382 -2.44 2.63 10.35
C THR A 382 -3.05 1.32 9.88
N ASN A 383 -3.14 0.35 10.77
CA ASN A 383 -3.73 -0.96 10.50
C ASN A 383 -5.03 -1.15 11.30
N VAL A 384 -6.12 -1.35 10.60
CA VAL A 384 -7.43 -1.73 11.17
C VAL A 384 -7.90 -3.10 10.61
N GLY A 385 -7.18 -3.63 9.63
CA GLY A 385 -7.36 -4.96 9.05
C GLY A 385 -6.33 -5.97 9.57
N ILE A 386 -5.92 -6.88 8.71
CA ILE A 386 -4.89 -7.87 9.02
C ILE A 386 -3.56 -7.38 8.42
N LEU A 387 -2.51 -7.36 9.24
CA LEU A 387 -1.14 -7.17 8.81
C LEU A 387 -0.37 -8.48 9.05
N ASN A 388 0.06 -9.13 7.97
CA ASN A 388 0.94 -10.29 8.02
C ASN A 388 2.39 -9.82 8.09
N ALA A 389 3.01 -10.00 9.24
CA ALA A 389 4.37 -9.56 9.56
C ALA A 389 5.38 -10.68 9.24
N ASP A 390 5.65 -10.92 7.95
CA ASP A 390 6.39 -12.07 7.43
C ASP A 390 7.81 -11.72 6.96
N GLY A 391 8.35 -10.59 7.37
CA GLY A 391 9.68 -10.08 7.03
C GLY A 391 9.65 -8.60 6.71
N GLY A 392 10.75 -8.07 6.14
CA GLY A 392 10.86 -6.65 5.83
C GLY A 392 10.87 -5.74 7.07
N GLY A 393 10.52 -4.47 6.90
CA GLY A 393 10.54 -3.51 8.01
C GLY A 393 9.61 -2.33 7.87
N ILE A 394 9.14 -1.84 9.02
CA ILE A 394 8.40 -0.58 9.17
C ILE A 394 9.22 0.34 10.07
N ALA A 395 9.79 1.40 9.49
CA ALA A 395 10.59 2.38 10.23
C ALA A 395 9.75 3.55 10.76
N GLY A 396 8.63 3.86 10.13
CA GLY A 396 7.69 4.87 10.60
C GLY A 396 6.87 4.43 11.81
N THR A 397 6.07 5.33 12.36
CA THR A 397 5.17 5.00 13.47
C THR A 397 4.06 4.06 13.00
N MET A 398 3.63 3.17 13.89
CA MET A 398 2.55 2.24 13.63
C MET A 398 1.41 2.44 14.62
N THR A 399 0.18 2.56 14.11
CA THR A 399 -1.04 2.47 14.91
C THR A 399 -1.79 1.21 14.51
N ASN A 400 -1.83 0.22 15.40
CA ASN A 400 -2.67 -0.96 15.25
C ASN A 400 -3.98 -0.68 15.99
N ASP A 401 -5.01 -0.31 15.24
CA ASP A 401 -6.20 0.35 15.76
C ASP A 401 -7.45 -0.54 15.74
N THR A 402 -8.45 -0.15 16.48
CA THR A 402 -9.76 -0.77 16.53
C THR A 402 -10.83 0.28 16.25
N ASN A 403 -11.72 -0.01 15.32
CA ASN A 403 -12.87 0.84 15.04
C ASN A 403 -14.16 0.00 14.99
N ARG A 404 -15.29 0.66 14.73
CA ARG A 404 -16.61 0.00 14.67
C ARG A 404 -16.73 -1.10 13.59
N TYR A 405 -15.78 -1.19 12.67
CA TYR A 405 -15.80 -2.14 11.55
C TYR A 405 -14.79 -3.28 11.68
N GLY A 406 -13.81 -3.15 12.57
CA GLY A 406 -12.78 -4.17 12.76
C GLY A 406 -11.74 -3.84 13.81
N THR A 407 -10.97 -4.85 14.16
CA THR A 407 -9.83 -4.76 15.08
C THR A 407 -8.56 -5.08 14.32
N GLY A 408 -7.63 -4.14 14.29
CA GLY A 408 -6.33 -4.33 13.68
C GLY A 408 -5.58 -5.51 14.29
N THR A 409 -5.13 -6.42 13.45
CA THR A 409 -4.37 -7.59 13.90
C THR A 409 -3.02 -7.62 13.20
N ILE A 410 -1.94 -7.66 13.98
CA ILE A 410 -0.59 -7.94 13.51
C ILE A 410 -0.34 -9.42 13.76
N THR A 411 -0.17 -10.20 12.70
CA THR A 411 0.01 -11.66 12.75
C THR A 411 1.06 -12.10 11.74
N GLY A 412 1.13 -13.36 11.39
CA GLY A 412 1.94 -13.91 10.31
C GLY A 412 1.13 -14.88 9.46
N SER A 413 1.55 -15.04 8.22
CA SER A 413 1.02 -16.08 7.35
C SER A 413 1.40 -17.45 7.88
N GLU A 414 0.60 -18.46 7.56
CA GLU A 414 0.89 -19.85 7.95
C GLU A 414 2.25 -20.29 7.36
N GLY A 415 3.13 -20.79 8.20
CA GLY A 415 4.46 -21.29 7.80
C GLY A 415 5.53 -20.19 7.60
N ALA A 416 5.22 -18.91 7.73
CA ALA A 416 6.22 -17.84 7.61
C ALA A 416 7.20 -17.87 8.79
N ALA A 417 8.50 -18.08 8.49
CA ALA A 417 9.58 -18.13 9.47
C ALA A 417 10.06 -16.74 9.89
N ASP A 418 10.12 -15.79 8.94
CA ASP A 418 10.59 -14.43 9.18
C ASP A 418 9.55 -13.58 9.91
N SER A 419 10.01 -12.47 10.47
CA SER A 419 9.19 -11.51 11.22
C SER A 419 9.51 -10.08 10.78
N THR A 420 8.47 -9.27 10.54
CA THR A 420 8.64 -7.84 10.23
C THR A 420 9.27 -7.11 11.42
N GLU A 421 10.26 -6.27 11.15
CA GLU A 421 10.89 -5.40 12.14
C GLU A 421 10.14 -4.06 12.21
N PHE A 422 9.62 -3.74 13.39
CA PHE A 422 8.97 -2.47 13.72
C PHE A 422 10.00 -1.57 14.42
N GLN A 423 10.59 -0.65 13.69
CA GLN A 423 11.65 0.24 14.15
C GLN A 423 11.09 1.57 14.70
N GLY A 424 9.89 1.94 14.30
CA GLY A 424 9.17 3.10 14.83
C GLY A 424 8.31 2.75 16.05
N LYS A 425 7.80 3.78 16.72
CA LYS A 425 6.85 3.64 17.82
C LYS A 425 5.59 2.93 17.37
N VAL A 426 5.10 1.98 18.17
CA VAL A 426 3.84 1.26 17.93
C VAL A 426 2.82 1.60 19.02
N THR A 427 1.64 2.10 18.62
CA THR A 427 0.47 2.21 19.51
C THR A 427 -0.50 1.08 19.17
N ASN A 428 -0.78 0.21 20.16
CA ASN A 428 -1.64 -0.95 19.97
C ASN A 428 -2.98 -0.80 20.68
N ASN A 429 -4.04 -0.64 19.91
CA ASN A 429 -5.45 -0.74 20.34
C ASN A 429 -6.10 -2.04 19.85
N GLY A 430 -5.36 -2.85 19.06
CA GLY A 430 -5.81 -4.09 18.47
C GLY A 430 -5.08 -5.31 19.03
N THR A 431 -4.75 -6.27 18.18
CA THR A 431 -4.08 -7.51 18.59
C THR A 431 -2.69 -7.64 17.95
N ILE A 432 -1.67 -7.95 18.74
CA ILE A 432 -0.33 -8.30 18.30
C ILE A 432 -0.09 -9.78 18.57
N ARG A 433 0.25 -10.57 17.53
CA ARG A 433 0.60 -11.99 17.60
C ARG A 433 1.99 -12.30 17.09
N LYS A 434 2.57 -11.43 16.24
CA LYS A 434 3.87 -11.60 15.60
C LYS A 434 4.52 -10.23 15.35
N GLY A 435 5.82 -10.19 15.16
CA GLY A 435 6.59 -8.97 14.89
C GLY A 435 7.81 -8.89 15.79
N THR A 436 8.84 -8.17 15.34
CA THR A 436 10.02 -7.80 16.14
C THR A 436 9.98 -6.29 16.39
N PHE A 437 9.79 -5.89 17.63
CA PHE A 437 9.56 -4.51 18.04
C PHE A 437 10.83 -3.97 18.70
N THR A 438 11.54 -3.08 18.00
CA THR A 438 12.84 -2.56 18.46
C THR A 438 12.73 -1.18 19.09
N SER A 439 11.57 -0.52 18.99
CA SER A 439 11.27 0.78 19.56
C SER A 439 10.17 0.67 20.64
N GLU A 440 9.59 1.81 21.01
CA GLU A 440 8.52 1.89 22.00
C GLU A 440 7.23 1.24 21.50
N VAL A 441 6.63 0.37 22.32
CA VAL A 441 5.29 -0.16 22.13
C VAL A 441 4.40 0.30 23.27
N ILE A 442 3.32 1.01 22.97
CA ILE A 442 2.26 1.36 23.92
C ILE A 442 1.08 0.44 23.68
N ASN A 443 0.78 -0.42 24.67
CA ASN A 443 -0.38 -1.29 24.65
C ASN A 443 -1.53 -0.60 25.42
N GLU A 444 -2.44 0.01 24.66
CA GLU A 444 -3.58 0.74 25.22
C GLU A 444 -4.64 -0.21 25.82
N SER A 445 -5.62 0.32 26.53
CA SER A 445 -6.62 -0.48 27.28
C SER A 445 -7.42 -1.48 26.44
N SER A 446 -7.61 -1.22 25.15
CA SER A 446 -8.22 -2.16 24.20
C SER A 446 -7.20 -3.10 23.54
N GLY A 447 -5.90 -2.84 23.73
CA GLY A 447 -4.82 -3.58 23.09
C GLY A 447 -4.58 -4.95 23.71
N THR A 448 -4.27 -5.92 22.87
CA THR A 448 -3.92 -7.28 23.30
C THR A 448 -2.58 -7.69 22.68
N ILE A 449 -1.65 -8.16 23.49
CA ILE A 449 -0.38 -8.75 23.04
C ILE A 449 -0.38 -10.24 23.37
N ASN A 450 -0.42 -11.09 22.35
CA ASN A 450 -0.41 -12.55 22.46
C ASN A 450 0.88 -13.19 21.93
N GLY A 451 1.80 -12.38 21.38
CA GLY A 451 3.06 -12.86 20.79
C GLY A 451 3.93 -11.69 20.34
N GLY A 452 4.99 -11.98 19.61
CA GLY A 452 6.00 -11.02 19.15
C GLY A 452 7.24 -10.99 20.04
N THR A 453 8.32 -10.38 19.53
CA THR A 453 9.60 -10.19 20.22
C THR A 453 9.81 -8.70 20.46
N PHE A 454 10.06 -8.31 21.70
CA PHE A 454 10.19 -6.92 22.11
C PHE A 454 11.61 -6.67 22.64
N THR A 455 12.31 -5.68 22.07
CA THR A 455 13.64 -5.26 22.52
C THR A 455 13.68 -3.80 22.93
N GLY A 456 12.65 -3.02 22.55
CA GLY A 456 12.43 -1.64 22.98
C GLY A 456 11.70 -1.54 24.31
N THR A 457 11.14 -0.37 24.58
CA THR A 457 10.29 -0.14 25.76
C THR A 457 8.87 -0.61 25.48
N VAL A 458 8.26 -1.34 26.42
CA VAL A 458 6.83 -1.69 26.38
C VAL A 458 6.12 -1.03 27.54
N GLU A 459 5.19 -0.13 27.22
CA GLU A 459 4.29 0.50 28.19
C GLU A 459 2.91 -0.13 28.08
N ASN A 460 2.45 -0.78 29.15
CA ASN A 460 1.10 -1.33 29.19
C ASN A 460 0.16 -0.38 29.94
N LYS A 461 -0.82 0.18 29.20
CA LYS A 461 -1.86 1.07 29.72
C LYS A 461 -3.19 0.31 29.82
N ASP A 462 -3.28 -0.56 30.80
CA ASP A 462 -4.45 -1.41 31.08
C ASP A 462 -4.83 -2.39 29.96
N GLY A 463 -3.97 -2.59 28.96
CA GLY A 463 -4.15 -3.60 27.94
C GLY A 463 -3.86 -5.02 28.42
N THR A 464 -4.25 -6.00 27.64
CA THR A 464 -4.01 -7.42 27.95
C THR A 464 -2.69 -7.89 27.37
N ILE A 465 -1.86 -8.57 28.17
CA ILE A 465 -0.64 -9.24 27.70
C ILE A 465 -0.70 -10.70 28.16
N SER A 466 -0.82 -11.62 27.20
CA SER A 466 -0.91 -13.06 27.45
C SER A 466 0.24 -13.87 26.84
N GLY A 467 1.09 -13.23 26.01
CA GLY A 467 2.24 -13.87 25.37
C GLY A 467 3.25 -12.85 24.85
N GLY A 468 4.33 -13.31 24.24
CA GLY A 468 5.41 -12.50 23.70
C GLY A 468 6.75 -12.73 24.42
N ASP A 469 7.84 -12.44 23.70
CA ASP A 469 9.20 -12.45 24.26
C ASP A 469 9.63 -11.02 24.65
N PHE A 470 9.69 -10.77 25.94
CA PHE A 470 10.11 -9.49 26.53
C PHE A 470 11.49 -9.57 27.21
N SER A 471 12.26 -10.63 26.94
CA SER A 471 13.53 -10.91 27.65
C SER A 471 14.55 -9.77 27.53
N LYS A 472 14.45 -8.96 26.46
CA LYS A 472 15.33 -7.81 26.18
C LYS A 472 14.60 -6.46 26.29
N ALA A 473 13.31 -6.45 26.63
CA ALA A 473 12.52 -5.22 26.67
C ALA A 473 12.67 -4.48 28.02
N THR A 474 12.54 -3.16 27.97
CA THR A 474 12.27 -2.35 29.16
C THR A 474 10.77 -2.26 29.37
N LEU A 475 10.28 -2.67 30.55
CA LEU A 475 8.85 -2.75 30.82
C LEU A 475 8.40 -1.59 31.70
N ASN A 476 7.39 -0.86 31.27
CA ASN A 476 6.75 0.23 31.98
C ASN A 476 5.25 -0.01 32.05
N GLY A 477 4.63 0.46 33.12
CA GLY A 477 3.19 0.42 33.29
C GLY A 477 2.79 -0.04 34.68
N MET A 478 1.61 0.38 35.07
CA MET A 478 0.96 0.00 36.34
C MET A 478 -0.23 -0.90 36.02
N LEU A 479 -0.39 -1.98 36.77
CA LEU A 479 -1.60 -2.78 36.76
C LEU A 479 -2.48 -2.32 37.90
N VAL A 480 -3.76 -2.17 37.65
CA VAL A 480 -4.76 -1.86 38.67
C VAL A 480 -5.48 -3.15 39.08
N ILE A 481 -5.28 -3.56 40.32
CA ILE A 481 -5.94 -4.72 40.90
C ILE A 481 -7.07 -4.24 41.79
N THR A 482 -8.29 -4.65 41.44
CA THR A 482 -9.48 -4.32 42.20
C THR A 482 -9.91 -5.51 43.05
N PHE A 483 -10.04 -5.35 44.36
CA PHE A 483 -10.64 -6.33 45.25
C PHE A 483 -12.06 -5.88 45.60
N GLU A 484 -13.05 -6.65 45.19
CA GLU A 484 -14.46 -6.44 45.53
C GLU A 484 -14.83 -7.30 46.72
N PRO A 485 -14.99 -6.73 47.93
CA PRO A 485 -15.24 -7.51 49.16
C PRO A 485 -16.60 -8.21 49.18
N ASN A 486 -17.56 -7.77 48.38
CA ASN A 486 -18.94 -8.32 48.33
C ASN A 486 -19.63 -8.43 49.68
N ASN A 487 -19.33 -7.50 50.59
CA ASN A 487 -19.90 -7.41 51.96
C ASN A 487 -20.58 -6.07 52.20
N GLY A 488 -20.62 -5.17 51.20
CA GLY A 488 -21.16 -3.82 51.31
C GLY A 488 -20.10 -2.75 51.58
N GLU A 489 -18.84 -3.14 51.83
CA GLU A 489 -17.72 -2.22 51.97
C GLU A 489 -17.22 -1.75 50.59
N PRO A 490 -16.53 -0.59 50.51
CA PRO A 490 -15.92 -0.10 49.29
C PRO A 490 -14.91 -1.08 48.69
N VAL A 491 -14.75 -1.05 47.40
CA VAL A 491 -13.70 -1.79 46.68
C VAL A 491 -12.31 -1.29 47.11
N ILE A 492 -11.35 -2.20 47.15
CA ILE A 492 -9.94 -1.89 47.41
C ILE A 492 -9.18 -1.96 46.12
N THR A 493 -8.50 -0.88 45.73
CA THR A 493 -7.64 -0.86 44.54
C THR A 493 -6.18 -0.84 44.94
N ARG A 494 -5.36 -1.58 44.20
CA ARG A 494 -3.89 -1.55 44.31
C ARG A 494 -3.27 -1.39 42.96
N GLU A 495 -2.29 -0.54 42.89
CA GLU A 495 -1.44 -0.38 41.71
C GLU A 495 -0.16 -1.18 41.93
N VAL A 496 0.21 -2.01 40.95
CA VAL A 496 1.45 -2.79 40.94
C VAL A 496 2.17 -2.59 39.64
N ASN A 497 3.51 -2.52 39.70
CA ASN A 497 4.30 -2.43 38.45
C ASN A 497 4.15 -3.72 37.66
N TRP A 498 3.83 -3.60 36.39
CA TRP A 498 3.75 -4.73 35.47
C TRP A 498 5.10 -5.46 35.34
N SER A 499 5.05 -6.78 35.24
CA SER A 499 6.19 -7.66 34.97
C SER A 499 5.78 -8.77 34.00
N LYS A 500 6.67 -9.13 33.08
CA LYS A 500 6.46 -10.24 32.14
C LYS A 500 6.20 -11.60 32.81
N ASP A 501 6.81 -11.80 33.97
CA ASP A 501 6.68 -13.04 34.74
C ASP A 501 5.44 -13.01 35.64
N GLY A 502 4.73 -11.88 35.65
CA GLY A 502 3.63 -11.58 36.56
C GLY A 502 4.12 -11.03 37.90
N VAL A 503 3.18 -10.48 38.66
CA VAL A 503 3.42 -9.89 39.98
C VAL A 503 2.64 -10.68 40.99
N ALA A 504 3.31 -11.17 42.04
CA ALA A 504 2.66 -11.80 43.16
C ALA A 504 1.84 -10.76 43.94
N LEU A 505 0.63 -11.12 44.32
CA LEU A 505 -0.24 -10.28 45.15
C LEU A 505 -0.25 -10.79 46.60
N THR A 506 -0.46 -9.87 47.53
CA THR A 506 -0.82 -10.20 48.88
C THR A 506 -2.33 -9.98 49.08
N ALA A 507 -2.94 -10.78 49.90
CA ALA A 507 -4.34 -10.57 50.29
C ALA A 507 -4.55 -9.17 50.90
N PRO A 508 -5.75 -8.59 50.79
CA PRO A 508 -6.08 -7.36 51.47
C PRO A 508 -5.85 -7.48 52.99
N ASP A 509 -5.22 -6.45 53.56
CA ASP A 509 -5.01 -6.33 55.00
C ASP A 509 -5.53 -4.94 55.45
N PRO A 510 -6.51 -4.86 56.35
CA PRO A 510 -7.17 -5.99 57.02
C PRO A 510 -8.01 -6.85 56.04
N VAL A 511 -8.15 -8.14 56.41
CA VAL A 511 -9.04 -9.06 55.68
C VAL A 511 -10.48 -8.58 55.86
N PRO A 512 -11.25 -8.39 54.76
CA PRO A 512 -12.66 -8.00 54.88
C PRO A 512 -13.45 -9.01 55.69
N THR A 513 -14.45 -8.53 56.43
CA THR A 513 -15.33 -9.36 57.25
C THR A 513 -16.78 -9.22 56.80
N LYS A 514 -17.57 -10.28 56.97
CA LYS A 514 -19.00 -10.28 56.70
C LYS A 514 -19.72 -11.00 57.84
N GLU A 515 -20.65 -10.30 58.49
CA GLU A 515 -21.36 -10.85 59.64
C GLU A 515 -22.02 -12.20 59.31
N GLY A 516 -21.80 -13.20 60.15
CA GLY A 516 -22.32 -14.56 59.98
C GLY A 516 -21.72 -15.37 58.86
N HIS A 517 -20.63 -14.90 58.25
CA HIS A 517 -19.97 -15.58 57.13
C HIS A 517 -18.45 -15.67 57.35
N SER A 518 -17.83 -16.70 56.81
CA SER A 518 -16.37 -16.84 56.65
C SER A 518 -15.97 -16.59 55.19
N LEU A 519 -14.83 -15.95 54.97
CA LEU A 519 -14.28 -15.72 53.63
C LEU A 519 -13.77 -17.05 53.06
N ASP A 520 -14.41 -17.55 51.98
CA ASP A 520 -13.92 -18.71 51.25
C ASP A 520 -12.65 -18.38 50.47
N GLY A 521 -12.63 -17.20 49.82
CA GLY A 521 -11.47 -16.75 49.07
C GLY A 521 -11.79 -15.65 48.07
N TRP A 522 -10.79 -15.34 47.26
CA TRP A 522 -10.91 -14.36 46.18
C TRP A 522 -10.97 -15.08 44.84
N TYR A 523 -11.86 -14.65 43.97
CA TYR A 523 -12.15 -15.29 42.69
C TYR A 523 -12.07 -14.29 41.53
N TYR A 524 -11.66 -14.74 40.36
CA TYR A 524 -11.65 -13.96 39.14
C TYR A 524 -12.32 -14.72 38.00
N ASP A 525 -12.75 -13.98 36.98
CA ASP A 525 -13.28 -14.56 35.76
C ASP A 525 -12.12 -14.92 34.83
N ASN A 526 -11.94 -16.21 34.58
CA ASN A 526 -11.01 -16.75 33.60
C ASN A 526 -11.79 -17.20 32.37
N ASN A 527 -12.05 -16.26 31.42
CA ASN A 527 -12.78 -16.52 30.20
C ASN A 527 -14.16 -17.18 30.39
N GLY A 528 -14.95 -16.65 31.30
CA GLY A 528 -16.28 -17.16 31.66
C GLY A 528 -16.26 -18.30 32.70
N THR A 529 -15.07 -18.66 33.19
CA THR A 529 -14.94 -19.64 34.31
C THR A 529 -14.43 -18.93 35.55
N GLU A 530 -15.25 -18.92 36.56
CA GLU A 530 -14.87 -18.36 37.84
C GLU A 530 -13.81 -19.23 38.53
N THR A 531 -12.62 -18.67 38.79
CA THR A 531 -11.44 -19.37 39.29
C THR A 531 -10.98 -18.75 40.60
N LYS A 532 -10.66 -19.59 41.61
CA LYS A 532 -10.15 -19.14 42.92
C LYS A 532 -8.69 -18.71 42.77
N TRP A 533 -8.37 -17.52 43.27
CA TRP A 533 -7.01 -16.96 43.30
C TRP A 533 -6.21 -17.57 44.45
N ASN A 534 -5.01 -18.06 44.15
CA ASN A 534 -4.04 -18.54 45.12
C ASN A 534 -2.91 -17.51 45.28
N PHE A 535 -2.86 -16.83 46.41
CA PHE A 535 -1.85 -15.78 46.68
C PHE A 535 -0.42 -16.32 46.80
N ASP A 536 -0.22 -17.61 46.99
CA ASP A 536 1.11 -18.22 47.11
C ASP A 536 1.71 -18.59 45.74
N THR A 537 0.85 -18.84 44.75
CA THR A 537 1.31 -19.38 43.45
C THR A 537 0.92 -18.53 42.26
N ASP A 538 -0.19 -17.81 42.33
CA ASP A 538 -0.70 -17.05 41.19
C ASP A 538 -0.01 -15.69 41.09
N THR A 539 0.20 -15.27 39.83
CA THR A 539 0.78 -13.97 39.53
C THR A 539 -0.13 -13.21 38.57
N VAL A 540 -0.28 -11.90 38.80
CA VAL A 540 -1.09 -11.03 37.95
C VAL A 540 -0.24 -10.52 36.77
N LYS A 541 -0.81 -10.58 35.55
CA LYS A 541 -0.17 -10.12 34.30
C LYS A 541 -0.96 -9.03 33.60
N CYS A 542 -2.17 -8.74 34.04
CA CYS A 542 -3.05 -7.69 33.52
C CYS A 542 -3.88 -7.09 34.63
N THR A 543 -4.44 -5.91 34.43
CA THR A 543 -5.48 -5.33 35.29
C THR A 543 -6.62 -6.33 35.46
N MET A 544 -7.04 -6.58 36.69
CA MET A 544 -8.06 -7.58 37.01
C MET A 544 -8.85 -7.25 38.27
N THR A 545 -10.01 -7.87 38.37
CA THR A 545 -10.87 -7.79 39.55
C THR A 545 -10.93 -9.13 40.25
N LEU A 546 -10.65 -9.14 41.56
CA LEU A 546 -10.81 -10.27 42.47
C LEU A 546 -12.04 -10.03 43.34
N LYS A 547 -12.98 -10.97 43.33
CA LYS A 547 -14.25 -10.89 44.04
C LYS A 547 -14.22 -11.84 45.23
N ALA A 548 -14.55 -11.33 46.43
CA ALA A 548 -14.68 -12.17 47.61
C ALA A 548 -15.90 -13.09 47.51
N LYS A 549 -15.73 -14.36 47.85
CA LYS A 549 -16.81 -15.30 48.13
C LYS A 549 -16.93 -15.60 49.61
N TRP A 550 -18.14 -15.74 50.05
CA TRP A 550 -18.49 -15.90 51.44
C TRP A 550 -19.28 -17.19 51.67
N GLU A 551 -18.91 -17.95 52.70
CA GLU A 551 -19.63 -19.11 53.15
C GLU A 551 -20.32 -18.77 54.48
N LEU A 552 -21.52 -19.33 54.73
CA LEU A 552 -22.21 -19.20 56.02
C LEU A 552 -21.38 -19.84 57.10
N SER A 553 -21.11 -19.09 58.17
CA SER A 553 -20.42 -19.65 59.33
C SER A 553 -21.33 -20.63 60.06
N THR A 554 -20.85 -21.84 60.25
CA THR A 554 -21.54 -22.85 61.02
C THR A 554 -21.03 -22.86 62.49
N TYR A 555 -21.92 -22.69 63.42
CA TYR A 555 -21.59 -22.77 64.83
C TYR A 555 -22.17 -24.07 65.42
N SER A 556 -21.36 -24.81 66.13
CA SER A 556 -21.82 -25.93 66.91
C SER A 556 -22.28 -25.44 68.30
N VAL A 557 -23.53 -25.59 68.60
CA VAL A 557 -24.06 -25.32 69.94
C VAL A 557 -24.08 -26.62 70.72
N THR A 558 -23.28 -26.74 71.78
CA THR A 558 -23.34 -27.86 72.70
C THR A 558 -24.28 -27.45 73.85
N LEU A 559 -25.43 -28.07 73.90
CA LEU A 559 -26.34 -27.89 75.03
C LEU A 559 -25.80 -28.72 76.19
N GLN A 560 -25.37 -28.04 77.21
CA GLN A 560 -25.08 -28.67 78.53
C GLN A 560 -26.39 -28.80 79.27
N THR A 561 -26.90 -30.02 79.38
CA THR A 561 -28.04 -30.33 80.26
C THR A 561 -27.48 -30.60 81.62
N ASP A 562 -27.61 -29.62 82.51
CA ASP A 562 -27.42 -29.88 83.94
C ASP A 562 -28.50 -30.86 84.41
N GLY A 563 -28.08 -32.06 84.84
CA GLY A 563 -28.91 -33.12 85.41
C GLY A 563 -29.47 -32.81 86.76
#